data_f3071c0869e23975a8dfd51c0d3fb990
#
_entry.id   f3071c0869e23975a8dfd51c0d3fb990
#
_cell.length_a   1.000
_cell.length_b   1.000
_cell.length_c   1.000
_cell.angle_alpha   90.00
_cell.angle_beta   90.00
_cell.angle_gamma   90.00
#
_symmetry.space_group_name_H-M   'P 1'
#
loop_
_entity.id
_entity.type
_entity.pdbx_description
1 polymer ?
#
loop_
_entity_poly.entity_id
_entity_poly.type
_entity_poly.pdbx_seq_one_letter_code
_entity_poly.pdbx_strand_id
1 'polypeptide(L)'
;MNKNLEEISDGKRYGLNDMVRAACNDCAGCSSCCEDMGESIILDPLDIYELTKNLNTTFENLLKEQIELHVADGMILPNLKMTDKDVCPFLKEKRCSIHSFRPGICRVFPLGRIYEENRLDYFLQVEGCVKENRSKVKVCKWLDTPELKKNQQYLIDWHAFRKKIKSILGEMSDENRKKTITMFLLNTFYINPYDTEQDFYPQFYARLDRIAQVIA
;
A
#
# COMPACT_ATOMS: atom_id res chain seq x y z
N MET A 1 -11.49 12.92 -6.91
CA MET A 1 -11.72 14.15 -6.12
C MET A 1 -10.62 14.21 -5.06
N ASN A 2 -9.67 15.14 -5.18
CA ASN A 2 -8.70 15.37 -4.10
C ASN A 2 -9.42 16.13 -2.97
N LYS A 3 -9.89 15.42 -1.95
CA LYS A 3 -10.33 16.07 -0.71
C LYS A 3 -9.12 16.79 -0.11
N ASN A 4 -9.30 18.02 0.35
CA ASN A 4 -8.26 18.77 1.03
C ASN A 4 -7.87 18.00 2.32
N LEU A 5 -6.59 17.91 2.63
CA LEU A 5 -6.10 17.21 3.83
C LEU A 5 -6.77 17.74 5.12
N GLU A 6 -7.10 19.04 5.15
CA GLU A 6 -7.80 19.68 6.27
C GLU A 6 -9.23 19.15 6.47
N GLU A 7 -9.90 18.68 5.41
CA GLU A 7 -11.26 18.15 5.49
C GLU A 7 -11.33 16.71 6.00
N ILE A 8 -10.28 15.92 5.76
CA ILE A 8 -10.25 14.49 6.08
C ILE A 8 -9.42 14.16 7.32
N SER A 9 -8.67 15.12 7.86
CA SER A 9 -7.75 14.90 8.98
C SER A 9 -8.14 15.70 10.22
N ASP A 10 -7.55 15.33 11.36
CA ASP A 10 -7.63 16.09 12.60
C ASP A 10 -6.74 17.36 12.62
N GLY A 11 -6.20 17.75 11.47
CA GLY A 11 -5.32 18.91 11.28
C GLY A 11 -3.91 18.75 11.87
N LYS A 12 -3.55 17.54 12.34
CA LYS A 12 -2.24 17.27 12.97
C LYS A 12 -1.37 16.38 12.12
N ARG A 13 -0.07 16.58 12.24
CA ARG A 13 0.95 15.67 11.73
C ARG A 13 1.54 14.86 12.87
N TYR A 14 1.77 13.61 12.63
CA TYR A 14 2.30 12.65 13.60
C TYR A 14 3.56 11.99 13.07
N GLY A 15 4.64 12.05 13.84
CA GLY A 15 5.83 11.23 13.65
C GLY A 15 5.67 9.86 14.34
N LEU A 16 6.65 8.97 14.15
CA LEU A 16 6.61 7.61 14.71
C LEU A 16 6.42 7.51 16.23
N ASN A 17 6.96 8.48 16.97
CA ASN A 17 6.92 8.47 18.43
C ASN A 17 5.72 9.21 19.02
N ASP A 18 4.93 9.87 18.18
CA ASP A 18 3.78 10.63 18.63
C ASP A 18 2.62 9.72 19.01
N MET A 19 1.80 10.22 19.94
CA MET A 19 0.61 9.51 20.41
C MET A 19 -0.60 9.92 19.59
N VAL A 20 -1.26 8.95 18.97
CA VAL A 20 -2.46 9.13 18.15
C VAL A 20 -3.62 8.29 18.67
N ARG A 21 -4.86 8.77 18.53
CA ARG A 21 -6.08 8.03 18.92
C ARG A 21 -6.49 7.02 17.83
N ALA A 22 -5.75 5.95 17.69
CA ALA A 22 -5.99 4.92 16.67
C ALA A 22 -6.36 3.56 17.27
N ALA A 23 -5.93 3.24 18.49
CA ALA A 23 -6.10 1.90 19.06
C ALA A 23 -7.57 1.59 19.40
N CYS A 24 -8.07 0.48 18.84
CA CYS A 24 -9.45 0.04 18.91
C CYS A 24 -9.59 -1.47 19.20
N ASN A 25 -8.79 -1.98 20.14
CA ASN A 25 -8.78 -3.40 20.51
C ASN A 25 -8.48 -4.32 19.30
N ASP A 26 -7.43 -4.00 18.56
CA ASP A 26 -6.94 -4.76 17.39
C ASP A 26 -8.03 -5.06 16.34
N CYS A 27 -8.97 -4.13 16.16
CA CYS A 27 -10.12 -4.27 15.24
C CYS A 27 -10.98 -5.52 15.51
N ALA A 28 -10.97 -6.06 16.73
CA ALA A 28 -11.76 -7.23 17.07
C ALA A 28 -13.27 -7.00 16.82
N GLY A 29 -13.88 -7.86 16.01
CA GLY A 29 -15.29 -7.79 15.64
C GLY A 29 -15.66 -6.59 14.77
N CYS A 30 -14.70 -5.98 14.07
CA CYS A 30 -14.92 -4.88 13.13
C CYS A 30 -14.47 -5.26 11.72
N SER A 31 -15.28 -4.91 10.72
CA SER A 31 -15.01 -5.17 9.30
C SER A 31 -15.09 -3.92 8.41
N SER A 32 -15.47 -2.77 8.96
CA SER A 32 -15.81 -1.56 8.19
C SER A 32 -14.73 -1.09 7.21
N CYS A 33 -13.44 -1.28 7.52
CA CYS A 33 -12.35 -0.97 6.58
C CYS A 33 -12.06 -2.09 5.56
N CYS A 34 -12.89 -3.12 5.54
CA CYS A 34 -12.83 -4.25 4.58
C CYS A 34 -14.08 -4.29 3.70
N GLU A 35 -14.95 -3.29 3.77
CA GLU A 35 -16.20 -3.17 3.04
C GLU A 35 -16.22 -1.83 2.30
N ASP A 36 -16.87 -1.77 1.13
CA ASP A 36 -17.05 -0.58 0.30
C ASP A 36 -15.72 0.13 -0.09
N MET A 37 -14.63 -0.66 -0.28
CA MET A 37 -13.30 -0.11 -0.59
C MET A 37 -13.05 0.08 -2.09
N GLY A 38 -13.80 -0.59 -2.97
CA GLY A 38 -13.59 -0.55 -4.41
C GLY A 38 -12.12 -0.80 -4.78
N GLU A 39 -11.55 0.02 -5.64
CA GLU A 39 -10.15 -0.07 -6.10
C GLU A 39 -9.13 0.64 -5.18
N SER A 40 -9.56 1.13 -4.00
CA SER A 40 -8.71 2.00 -3.16
C SER A 40 -7.56 1.29 -2.46
N ILE A 41 -7.60 -0.04 -2.34
CA ILE A 41 -6.56 -0.82 -1.66
C ILE A 41 -5.48 -1.22 -2.68
N ILE A 42 -4.71 -0.21 -3.11
CA ILE A 42 -3.57 -0.40 -4.02
C ILE A 42 -2.44 -1.09 -3.27
N LEU A 43 -1.90 -2.14 -3.89
CA LEU A 43 -0.82 -2.96 -3.33
C LEU A 43 0.54 -2.48 -3.85
N ASP A 44 1.49 -2.32 -2.95
CA ASP A 44 2.87 -2.08 -3.31
C ASP A 44 3.66 -3.40 -3.50
N PRO A 45 4.91 -3.36 -3.99
CA PRO A 45 5.71 -4.59 -4.19
C PRO A 45 5.93 -5.41 -2.92
N LEU A 46 6.04 -4.75 -1.75
CA LEU A 46 6.18 -5.45 -0.47
C LEU A 46 4.88 -6.18 -0.09
N ASP A 47 3.73 -5.58 -0.37
CA ASP A 47 2.43 -6.21 -0.12
C ASP A 47 2.30 -7.52 -0.91
N ILE A 48 2.72 -7.53 -2.18
CA ILE A 48 2.70 -8.74 -3.02
C ILE A 48 3.71 -9.78 -2.51
N TYR A 49 4.92 -9.36 -2.10
CA TYR A 49 5.89 -10.26 -1.48
C TYR A 49 5.32 -10.91 -0.22
N GLU A 50 4.72 -10.13 0.68
CA GLU A 50 4.13 -10.65 1.93
C GLU A 50 2.93 -11.57 1.66
N LEU A 51 2.06 -11.23 0.71
CA LEU A 51 0.94 -12.08 0.34
C LEU A 51 1.40 -13.40 -0.28
N THR A 52 2.33 -13.37 -1.23
CA THR A 52 2.84 -14.60 -1.88
C THR A 52 3.57 -15.51 -0.90
N LYS A 53 4.38 -14.93 -0.02
CA LYS A 53 5.11 -15.65 1.03
C LYS A 53 4.18 -16.32 2.03
N ASN A 54 3.29 -15.56 2.65
CA ASN A 54 2.48 -16.05 3.77
C ASN A 54 1.31 -16.93 3.34
N LEU A 55 0.82 -16.77 2.11
CA LEU A 55 -0.22 -17.62 1.52
C LEU A 55 0.36 -18.80 0.74
N ASN A 56 1.69 -18.88 0.60
CA ASN A 56 2.39 -19.88 -0.22
C ASN A 56 1.79 -19.99 -1.63
N THR A 57 1.70 -18.85 -2.32
CA THR A 57 1.03 -18.72 -3.61
C THR A 57 1.85 -17.87 -4.58
N THR A 58 1.40 -17.74 -5.83
CA THR A 58 2.03 -16.88 -6.84
C THR A 58 1.18 -15.66 -7.15
N PHE A 59 1.79 -14.64 -7.79
CA PHE A 59 1.08 -13.45 -8.24
C PHE A 59 -0.08 -13.79 -9.19
N GLU A 60 0.13 -14.74 -10.12
CA GLU A 60 -0.88 -15.19 -11.06
C GLU A 60 -2.06 -15.87 -10.38
N ASN A 61 -1.81 -16.60 -9.29
CA ASN A 61 -2.87 -17.20 -8.50
C ASN A 61 -3.68 -16.15 -7.73
N LEU A 62 -3.01 -15.13 -7.19
CA LEU A 62 -3.71 -14.01 -6.55
C LEU A 62 -4.62 -13.28 -7.53
N LEU A 63 -4.21 -13.12 -8.81
CA LEU A 63 -5.01 -12.47 -9.86
C LEU A 63 -6.32 -13.22 -10.19
N LYS A 64 -6.45 -14.48 -9.85
CA LYS A 64 -7.69 -15.22 -10.11
C LYS A 64 -8.87 -14.73 -9.28
N GLU A 65 -8.62 -14.41 -8.00
CA GLU A 65 -9.71 -14.14 -7.05
C GLU A 65 -9.47 -13.00 -6.08
N GLN A 66 -8.20 -12.71 -5.71
CA GLN A 66 -7.91 -11.82 -4.59
C GLN A 66 -7.46 -10.42 -5.01
N ILE A 67 -6.85 -10.31 -6.19
CA ILE A 67 -6.35 -9.03 -6.70
C ILE A 67 -6.78 -8.83 -8.15
N GLU A 68 -6.77 -7.59 -8.57
CA GLU A 68 -7.00 -7.19 -9.95
C GLU A 68 -6.00 -6.09 -10.34
N LEU A 69 -5.93 -5.78 -11.62
CA LEU A 69 -5.04 -4.74 -12.15
C LEU A 69 -5.86 -3.54 -12.59
N HIS A 70 -5.44 -2.35 -12.22
CA HIS A 70 -6.02 -1.10 -12.70
C HIS A 70 -4.93 -0.10 -13.05
N VAL A 71 -5.29 0.99 -13.74
CA VAL A 71 -4.37 2.08 -14.07
C VAL A 71 -4.48 3.17 -13.02
N ALA A 72 -3.40 3.38 -12.26
CA ALA A 72 -3.28 4.48 -11.32
C ALA A 72 -2.01 5.27 -11.60
N ASP A 73 -2.12 6.59 -11.69
CA ASP A 73 -1.01 7.49 -11.99
C ASP A 73 -0.25 7.15 -13.30
N GLY A 74 -0.96 6.57 -14.28
CA GLY A 74 -0.40 6.11 -15.55
C GLY A 74 0.35 4.77 -15.48
N MET A 75 0.45 4.15 -14.32
CA MET A 75 1.03 2.82 -14.13
C MET A 75 -0.07 1.76 -13.98
N ILE A 76 0.20 0.54 -14.44
CA ILE A 76 -0.62 -0.63 -14.11
C ILE A 76 -0.20 -1.13 -12.73
N LEU A 77 -1.10 -1.08 -11.77
CA LEU A 77 -0.87 -1.47 -10.38
C LEU A 77 -1.90 -2.50 -9.92
N PRO A 78 -1.52 -3.45 -9.05
CA PRO A 78 -2.47 -4.34 -8.42
C PRO A 78 -3.22 -3.65 -7.28
N ASN A 79 -4.48 -4.00 -7.09
CA ASN A 79 -5.29 -3.68 -5.91
C ASN A 79 -6.04 -4.92 -5.43
N LEU A 80 -6.56 -4.89 -4.21
CA LEU A 80 -7.45 -5.95 -3.76
C LEU A 80 -8.73 -5.92 -4.58
N LYS A 81 -9.13 -7.09 -5.09
CA LYS A 81 -10.37 -7.28 -5.83
C LYS A 81 -11.52 -7.48 -4.85
N MET A 82 -12.40 -6.51 -4.73
CA MET A 82 -13.60 -6.70 -3.91
C MET A 82 -14.52 -7.76 -4.51
N THR A 83 -15.25 -8.45 -3.65
CA THR A 83 -16.28 -9.41 -4.08
C THR A 83 -17.48 -8.66 -4.70
N ASP A 84 -18.43 -9.39 -5.30
CA ASP A 84 -19.68 -8.82 -5.85
C ASP A 84 -20.52 -8.07 -4.80
N LYS A 85 -20.23 -8.26 -3.51
CA LYS A 85 -20.88 -7.56 -2.38
C LYS A 85 -20.02 -6.39 -1.87
N ASP A 86 -19.02 -5.98 -2.62
CA ASP A 86 -18.03 -4.94 -2.26
C ASP A 86 -17.30 -5.21 -0.93
N VAL A 87 -16.97 -6.46 -0.68
CA VAL A 87 -16.28 -6.92 0.52
C VAL A 87 -14.89 -7.45 0.15
N CYS A 88 -13.90 -7.13 1.00
CA CYS A 88 -12.52 -7.63 0.85
C CYS A 88 -12.46 -9.17 0.79
N PRO A 89 -11.74 -9.78 -0.17
CA PRO A 89 -11.66 -11.24 -0.33
C PRO A 89 -11.04 -11.95 0.88
N PHE A 90 -10.32 -11.22 1.72
CA PHE A 90 -9.68 -11.74 2.94
C PHE A 90 -10.52 -11.52 4.20
N LEU A 91 -11.74 -10.97 4.09
CA LEU A 91 -12.64 -10.85 5.24
C LEU A 91 -13.34 -12.19 5.48
N LYS A 92 -13.09 -12.82 6.64
CA LYS A 92 -13.73 -14.07 7.08
C LYS A 92 -14.27 -13.86 8.49
N GLU A 93 -15.55 -14.19 8.71
CA GLU A 93 -16.18 -14.13 10.04
C GLU A 93 -15.97 -12.77 10.74
N LYS A 94 -16.14 -11.67 10.00
CA LYS A 94 -15.93 -10.29 10.46
C LYS A 94 -14.49 -10.01 10.95
N ARG A 95 -13.50 -10.75 10.47
CA ARG A 95 -12.09 -10.50 10.76
C ARG A 95 -11.24 -10.69 9.51
N CYS A 96 -10.22 -9.85 9.37
CA CYS A 96 -9.21 -10.00 8.31
C CYS A 96 -8.40 -11.30 8.54
N SER A 97 -8.49 -12.25 7.60
CA SER A 97 -7.77 -13.53 7.69
C SER A 97 -6.26 -13.40 7.47
N ILE A 98 -5.81 -12.27 6.91
CA ILE A 98 -4.40 -11.93 6.67
C ILE A 98 -3.92 -10.81 7.59
N HIS A 99 -4.55 -10.61 8.76
CA HIS A 99 -4.32 -9.44 9.62
C HIS A 99 -2.85 -9.24 10.01
N SER A 100 -2.09 -10.30 10.25
CA SER A 100 -0.66 -10.25 10.60
C SER A 100 0.23 -9.76 9.47
N PHE A 101 -0.14 -10.03 8.21
CA PHE A 101 0.58 -9.64 7.00
C PHE A 101 -0.30 -8.87 6.00
N ARG A 102 -1.30 -8.14 6.53
CA ARG A 102 -2.18 -7.27 5.74
C ARG A 102 -1.39 -6.19 5.00
N PRO A 103 -1.89 -5.73 3.84
CA PRO A 103 -1.24 -4.67 3.07
C PRO A 103 -0.92 -3.43 3.90
N GLY A 104 0.16 -2.75 3.54
CA GLY A 104 0.65 -1.57 4.25
C GLY A 104 -0.37 -0.44 4.36
N ILE A 105 -1.26 -0.29 3.36
CA ILE A 105 -2.37 0.67 3.42
C ILE A 105 -3.44 0.25 4.45
N CYS A 106 -3.75 -1.03 4.57
CA CYS A 106 -4.67 -1.55 5.58
C CYS A 106 -4.05 -1.46 6.99
N ARG A 107 -2.73 -1.63 7.09
CA ARG A 107 -1.99 -1.56 8.35
C ARG A 107 -1.93 -0.14 8.91
N VAL A 108 -1.74 0.85 8.05
CA VAL A 108 -1.66 2.26 8.47
C VAL A 108 -3.02 2.82 8.89
N PHE A 109 -4.12 2.34 8.29
CA PHE A 109 -5.48 2.85 8.58
C PHE A 109 -5.83 2.77 10.08
N PRO A 110 -6.47 3.75 10.70
CA PRO A 110 -7.08 4.95 10.12
C PRO A 110 -6.11 6.14 9.94
N LEU A 111 -4.82 5.92 9.98
CA LEU A 111 -3.88 6.96 9.61
C LEU A 111 -3.71 7.01 8.08
N GLY A 112 -3.39 8.21 7.57
CA GLY A 112 -2.90 8.42 6.22
C GLY A 112 -1.41 8.78 6.26
N ARG A 113 -0.74 8.72 5.10
CA ARG A 113 0.68 9.05 4.93
C ARG A 113 0.84 10.41 4.27
N ILE A 114 1.78 11.23 4.77
CA ILE A 114 2.22 12.49 4.18
C ILE A 114 3.66 12.29 3.75
N TYR A 115 3.89 12.33 2.43
CA TYR A 115 5.23 12.20 1.86
C TYR A 115 5.81 13.59 1.60
N GLU A 116 6.97 13.86 2.17
CA GLU A 116 7.84 14.99 1.87
C GLU A 116 9.18 14.43 1.36
N GLU A 117 10.08 15.29 0.85
CA GLU A 117 11.28 14.90 0.08
C GLU A 117 12.05 13.69 0.65
N ASN A 118 12.32 13.66 1.96
CA ASN A 118 12.99 12.56 2.64
C ASN A 118 12.31 12.19 3.96
N ARG A 119 11.02 12.47 4.08
CA ARG A 119 10.27 12.32 5.33
C ARG A 119 8.90 11.70 5.07
N LEU A 120 8.51 10.82 5.96
CA LEU A 120 7.19 10.22 6.00
C LEU A 120 6.55 10.52 7.35
N ASP A 121 5.53 11.38 7.33
CA ASP A 121 4.66 11.67 8.46
C ASP A 121 3.29 11.03 8.25
N TYR A 122 2.47 11.10 9.29
CA TYR A 122 1.14 10.53 9.30
C TYR A 122 0.11 11.60 9.71
N PHE A 123 -1.14 11.38 9.34
CA PHE A 123 -2.29 12.15 9.83
C PHE A 123 -3.41 11.19 10.24
N LEU A 124 -4.27 11.59 11.15
CA LEU A 124 -5.43 10.81 11.54
C LEU A 124 -6.63 11.17 10.66
N GLN A 125 -7.23 10.19 10.00
CA GLN A 125 -8.49 10.37 9.28
C GLN A 125 -9.64 10.43 10.29
N VAL A 126 -10.38 11.55 10.28
CA VAL A 126 -11.43 11.79 11.31
C VAL A 126 -12.65 10.91 11.09
N GLU A 127 -13.05 10.68 9.83
CA GLU A 127 -14.22 9.87 9.46
C GLU A 127 -13.87 8.47 8.97
N GLY A 128 -12.58 8.14 8.92
CA GLY A 128 -12.12 6.88 8.32
C GLY A 128 -12.47 5.62 9.13
N CYS A 129 -12.67 5.74 10.45
CA CYS A 129 -12.93 4.59 11.30
C CYS A 129 -14.19 4.81 12.17
N VAL A 130 -15.13 3.89 12.08
CA VAL A 130 -16.41 3.92 12.81
C VAL A 130 -16.29 3.73 14.34
N LYS A 131 -15.12 3.34 14.84
CA LYS A 131 -14.90 3.18 16.28
C LYS A 131 -14.68 4.53 16.96
N GLU A 132 -15.60 4.92 17.83
CA GLU A 132 -15.56 6.23 18.52
C GLU A 132 -14.57 6.27 19.68
N ASN A 133 -14.52 5.26 20.53
CA ASN A 133 -13.74 5.23 21.78
C ASN A 133 -12.32 4.66 21.57
N ARG A 134 -11.54 5.26 20.67
CA ARG A 134 -10.15 4.85 20.41
C ARG A 134 -9.20 5.36 21.49
N SER A 135 -8.37 4.48 22.03
CA SER A 135 -7.31 4.87 22.96
C SER A 135 -6.07 5.40 22.24
N LYS A 136 -5.21 6.10 22.98
CA LYS A 136 -3.95 6.60 22.44
C LYS A 136 -2.92 5.49 22.34
N VAL A 137 -2.20 5.47 21.23
CA VAL A 137 -1.08 4.55 20.96
C VAL A 137 0.02 5.32 20.23
N LYS A 138 1.30 4.93 20.38
CA LYS A 138 2.37 5.46 19.54
C LYS A 138 2.18 5.02 18.10
N VAL A 139 2.43 5.91 17.13
CA VAL A 139 2.31 5.58 15.70
C VAL A 139 3.14 4.34 15.35
N CYS A 140 4.39 4.25 15.80
CA CYS A 140 5.24 3.07 15.55
C CYS A 140 4.65 1.75 16.08
N LYS A 141 3.92 1.81 17.20
CA LYS A 141 3.25 0.63 17.77
C LYS A 141 1.95 0.29 17.04
N TRP A 142 1.25 1.31 16.52
CA TRP A 142 0.07 1.10 15.68
C TRP A 142 0.42 0.46 14.34
N LEU A 143 1.48 0.94 13.69
CA LEU A 143 1.95 0.39 12.41
C LEU A 143 2.38 -1.06 12.54
N ASP A 144 2.94 -1.47 13.66
CA ASP A 144 3.37 -2.83 13.96
C ASP A 144 4.11 -3.50 12.79
N THR A 145 5.04 -2.75 12.19
CA THR A 145 5.75 -3.16 10.98
C THR A 145 7.16 -3.62 11.35
N PRO A 146 7.57 -4.82 10.96
CA PRO A 146 8.95 -5.26 11.10
C PRO A 146 9.92 -4.30 10.41
N GLU A 147 11.11 -4.12 10.97
CA GLU A 147 12.16 -3.26 10.39
C GLU A 147 11.67 -1.87 9.97
N LEU A 148 10.85 -1.24 10.82
CA LEU A 148 10.08 -0.03 10.51
C LEU A 148 10.89 1.08 9.81
N LYS A 149 12.18 1.26 10.15
CA LYS A 149 13.04 2.24 9.48
C LYS A 149 13.32 1.88 8.02
N LYS A 150 13.60 0.62 7.72
CA LYS A 150 13.78 0.14 6.34
C LYS A 150 12.47 0.28 5.57
N ASN A 151 11.36 -0.08 6.20
CA ASN A 151 10.04 0.07 5.60
C ASN A 151 9.71 1.52 5.28
N GLN A 152 9.97 2.47 6.17
CA GLN A 152 9.76 3.90 5.89
C GLN A 152 10.62 4.39 4.71
N GLN A 153 11.91 4.02 4.66
CA GLN A 153 12.78 4.40 3.55
C GLN A 153 12.25 3.82 2.24
N TYR A 154 11.91 2.54 2.22
CA TYR A 154 11.27 1.90 1.07
C TYR A 154 10.02 2.64 0.60
N LEU A 155 9.12 3.02 1.51
CA LEU A 155 7.89 3.74 1.15
C LEU A 155 8.17 5.11 0.55
N ILE A 156 9.17 5.84 1.07
CA ILE A 156 9.62 7.13 0.53
C ILE A 156 10.16 6.94 -0.89
N ASP A 157 11.05 5.97 -1.08
CA ASP A 157 11.71 5.70 -2.37
C ASP A 157 10.72 5.21 -3.41
N TRP A 158 9.80 4.31 -3.03
CA TRP A 158 8.73 3.85 -3.89
C TRP A 158 7.78 4.98 -4.30
N HIS A 159 7.41 5.85 -3.37
CA HIS A 159 6.58 7.01 -3.66
C HIS A 159 7.29 7.99 -4.62
N ALA A 160 8.56 8.29 -4.37
CA ALA A 160 9.36 9.17 -5.23
C ALA A 160 9.51 8.58 -6.64
N PHE A 161 9.77 7.27 -6.73
CA PHE A 161 9.83 6.56 -8.00
C PHE A 161 8.50 6.64 -8.77
N ARG A 162 7.37 6.34 -8.13
CA ARG A 162 6.04 6.46 -8.77
C ARG A 162 5.78 7.88 -9.27
N LYS A 163 6.12 8.89 -8.48
CA LYS A 163 5.97 10.31 -8.87
C LYS A 163 6.81 10.64 -10.11
N LYS A 164 8.06 10.16 -10.18
CA LYS A 164 8.93 10.32 -11.35
C LYS A 164 8.33 9.64 -12.58
N ILE A 165 7.87 8.39 -12.46
CA ILE A 165 7.23 7.66 -13.56
C ILE A 165 5.97 8.38 -14.06
N LYS A 166 5.12 8.86 -13.16
CA LYS A 166 3.93 9.65 -13.51
C LYS A 166 4.28 10.88 -14.36
N SER A 167 5.35 11.61 -14.01
CA SER A 167 5.82 12.76 -14.78
C SER A 167 6.28 12.33 -16.18
N ILE A 168 7.15 11.31 -16.26
CA ILE A 168 7.67 10.79 -17.53
C ILE A 168 6.53 10.35 -18.46
N LEU A 169 5.60 9.56 -17.94
CA LEU A 169 4.47 9.07 -18.73
C LEU A 169 3.51 10.20 -19.12
N GLY A 170 3.35 11.23 -18.27
CA GLY A 170 2.52 12.39 -18.56
C GLY A 170 3.05 13.27 -19.70
N GLU A 171 4.38 13.36 -19.84
CA GLU A 171 5.05 14.14 -20.89
C GLU A 171 5.17 13.38 -22.23
N MET A 172 4.95 12.07 -22.20
CA MET A 172 5.08 11.22 -23.38
C MET A 172 3.82 11.25 -24.23
N SER A 173 3.97 11.41 -25.55
CA SER A 173 2.86 11.39 -26.53
C SER A 173 2.62 10.00 -27.15
N ASP A 174 3.62 9.12 -27.15
CA ASP A 174 3.55 7.79 -27.77
C ASP A 174 2.88 6.78 -26.82
N GLU A 175 1.62 6.46 -27.10
CA GLU A 175 0.81 5.51 -26.30
C GLU A 175 1.36 4.08 -26.33
N ASN A 176 2.00 3.64 -27.44
CA ASN A 176 2.62 2.30 -27.48
C ASN A 176 3.83 2.23 -26.56
N ARG A 177 4.61 3.30 -26.54
CA ARG A 177 5.78 3.40 -25.64
C ARG A 177 5.34 3.47 -24.17
N LYS A 178 4.29 4.25 -23.86
CA LYS A 178 3.68 4.25 -22.51
C LYS A 178 3.29 2.84 -22.09
N LYS A 179 2.55 2.13 -22.93
CA LYS A 179 2.11 0.76 -22.68
C LYS A 179 3.30 -0.17 -22.44
N THR A 180 4.35 -0.08 -23.26
CA THR A 180 5.56 -0.88 -23.11
C THR A 180 6.24 -0.62 -21.77
N ILE A 181 6.38 0.65 -21.36
CA ILE A 181 6.97 1.01 -20.07
C ILE A 181 6.13 0.50 -18.92
N THR A 182 4.82 0.71 -18.94
CA THR A 182 3.94 0.27 -17.84
C THR A 182 3.91 -1.24 -17.68
N MET A 183 3.92 -1.99 -18.79
CA MET A 183 4.04 -3.46 -18.78
C MET A 183 5.40 -3.91 -18.26
N PHE A 184 6.48 -3.23 -18.63
CA PHE A 184 7.82 -3.53 -18.13
C PHE A 184 7.92 -3.30 -16.61
N LEU A 185 7.31 -2.22 -16.08
CA LEU A 185 7.26 -1.92 -14.66
C LEU A 185 6.41 -2.97 -13.91
N LEU A 186 5.24 -3.31 -14.43
CA LEU A 186 4.39 -4.36 -13.86
C LEU A 186 5.15 -5.70 -13.78
N ASN A 187 5.81 -6.08 -14.87
CA ASN A 187 6.60 -7.30 -14.91
C ASN A 187 7.74 -7.27 -13.89
N THR A 188 8.48 -6.15 -13.80
CA THR A 188 9.65 -6.04 -12.93
C THR A 188 9.28 -6.07 -11.45
N PHE A 189 8.23 -5.37 -11.03
CA PHE A 189 7.94 -5.20 -9.61
C PHE A 189 6.92 -6.20 -9.07
N TYR A 190 6.10 -6.84 -9.93
CA TYR A 190 4.97 -7.65 -9.48
C TYR A 190 4.95 -9.06 -10.09
N ILE A 191 5.08 -9.21 -11.42
CA ILE A 191 4.98 -10.52 -12.08
C ILE A 191 6.24 -11.36 -11.83
N ASN A 192 7.43 -10.78 -11.99
CA ASN A 192 8.67 -11.49 -11.63
C ASN A 192 8.69 -11.73 -10.12
N PRO A 193 8.69 -13.00 -9.67
CA PRO A 193 8.59 -13.29 -8.25
C PRO A 193 9.82 -12.78 -7.48
N TYR A 194 9.59 -12.41 -6.23
CA TYR A 194 10.66 -12.23 -5.25
C TYR A 194 10.98 -13.59 -4.62
N ASP A 195 12.26 -13.81 -4.29
CA ASP A 195 12.66 -14.95 -3.50
C ASP A 195 12.17 -14.76 -2.04
N THR A 196 11.19 -15.56 -1.63
CA THR A 196 10.56 -15.47 -0.32
C THR A 196 11.43 -15.98 0.82
N GLU A 197 12.54 -16.67 0.53
CA GLU A 197 13.53 -17.10 1.51
C GLU A 197 14.59 -16.03 1.83
N GLN A 198 14.59 -14.92 1.07
CA GLN A 198 15.52 -13.81 1.24
C GLN A 198 14.80 -12.54 1.66
N ASP A 199 15.57 -11.57 2.23
CA ASP A 199 15.05 -10.24 2.55
C ASP A 199 14.53 -9.54 1.29
N PHE A 200 13.35 -8.95 1.41
CA PHE A 200 12.69 -8.21 0.33
C PHE A 200 13.48 -6.98 -0.13
N TYR A 201 13.99 -6.19 0.82
CA TYR A 201 14.53 -4.85 0.51
C TYR A 201 15.72 -4.88 -0.45
N PRO A 202 16.74 -5.73 -0.30
CA PRO A 202 17.82 -5.83 -1.27
C PRO A 202 17.34 -6.18 -2.69
N GLN A 203 16.37 -7.08 -2.80
CA GLN A 203 15.80 -7.49 -4.08
C GLN A 203 15.03 -6.34 -4.74
N PHE A 204 14.25 -5.59 -3.95
CA PHE A 204 13.53 -4.42 -4.43
C PHE A 204 14.48 -3.35 -4.97
N TYR A 205 15.51 -3.00 -4.21
CA TYR A 205 16.47 -1.97 -4.62
C TYR A 205 17.27 -2.39 -5.86
N ALA A 206 17.64 -3.67 -5.99
CA ALA A 206 18.28 -4.17 -7.23
C ALA A 206 17.37 -4.00 -8.47
N ARG A 207 16.05 -4.19 -8.31
CA ARG A 207 15.08 -3.93 -9.38
C ARG A 207 14.93 -2.44 -9.67
N LEU A 208 14.88 -1.61 -8.64
CA LEU A 208 14.78 -0.16 -8.75
C LEU A 208 15.98 0.44 -9.51
N ASP A 209 17.20 0.01 -9.16
CA ASP A 209 18.44 0.44 -9.83
C ASP A 209 18.48 0.03 -11.31
N ARG A 210 18.04 -1.19 -11.60
CA ARG A 210 17.93 -1.67 -12.98
C ARG A 210 16.97 -0.82 -13.81
N ILE A 211 15.82 -0.44 -13.25
CA ILE A 211 14.87 0.43 -13.93
C ILE A 211 15.44 1.82 -14.14
N ALA A 212 16.13 2.39 -13.14
CA ALA A 212 16.74 3.71 -13.25
C ALA A 212 17.72 3.81 -14.43
N GLN A 213 18.45 2.74 -14.74
CA GLN A 213 19.36 2.67 -15.90
C GLN A 213 18.64 2.60 -17.26
N VAL A 214 17.39 2.12 -17.30
CA VAL A 214 16.61 1.95 -18.54
C VAL A 214 15.78 3.20 -18.85
N ILE A 215 15.38 3.96 -17.83
CA ILE A 215 14.47 5.11 -17.96
C ILE A 215 15.23 6.45 -17.93
N ALA A 216 16.54 6.43 -17.58
CA ALA A 216 17.42 7.59 -17.69
C ALA A 216 17.66 7.92 -19.15
#